data_152e7e8b4d7722de870c1148bf1bacf0
#
_entry.id   152e7e8b4d7722de870c1148bf1bacf0
#
_cell.length_a   1.000
_cell.length_b   1.000
_cell.length_c   1.000
_cell.angle_alpha   90.00
_cell.angle_beta   90.00
_cell.angle_gamma   90.00
#
_symmetry.space_group_name_H-M   'P 1'
#
loop_
_entity.id
_entity.type
_entity.pdbx_description
1 polymer ?
#
loop_
_entity_poly.entity_id
_entity_poly.type
_entity_poly.pdbx_seq_one_letter_code
_entity_poly.pdbx_strand_id
1 'polypeptide(L)'
;MAIRPSLLWKSMTPAARISAAEAFWRDEESPEIQAQHVEVIVSLARRLKFRPKSIQSLPVEKRGRYLAQMLDVSDAVATRALIAYHFAEKRDLMGAFLDALGITHENGLIADEQVSAPEAAKLAQAVATLRQSFDPSDADLYLHTLVALDPETWGGLDPLLEPK
;
A
#
# COMPACT_ATOMS: atom_id res chain seq x y z
N MET A 1 -3.02 -12.88 11.96
CA MET A 1 -1.58 -12.57 11.85
C MET A 1 -1.35 -11.62 10.67
N ALA A 2 -0.67 -10.52 10.90
CA ALA A 2 -0.44 -9.53 9.86
C ALA A 2 0.41 -10.11 8.71
N ILE A 3 -0.04 -9.90 7.47
CA ILE A 3 0.73 -10.29 6.30
C ILE A 3 1.83 -9.25 6.07
N ARG A 4 3.05 -9.70 5.82
CA ARG A 4 4.18 -8.79 5.56
C ARG A 4 3.93 -7.97 4.29
N PRO A 5 4.31 -6.69 4.26
CA PRO A 5 4.12 -5.85 3.07
C PRO A 5 4.71 -6.42 1.78
N SER A 6 5.87 -7.06 1.85
CA SER A 6 6.48 -7.72 0.69
C SER A 6 5.61 -8.84 0.11
N LEU A 7 4.86 -9.57 0.96
CA LEU A 7 3.92 -10.59 0.52
C LEU A 7 2.66 -9.97 -0.08
N LEU A 8 2.18 -8.86 0.46
CA LEU A 8 1.07 -8.10 -0.13
C LEU A 8 1.42 -7.63 -1.53
N TRP A 9 2.61 -7.06 -1.69
CA TRP A 9 3.12 -6.66 -3.00
C TRP A 9 3.09 -7.81 -4.00
N LYS A 10 3.62 -8.96 -3.59
CA LYS A 10 3.68 -10.16 -4.43
C LYS A 10 2.29 -10.68 -4.81
N SER A 11 1.30 -10.51 -3.94
CA SER A 11 -0.08 -10.98 -4.17
C SER A 11 -0.90 -10.07 -5.08
N MET A 12 -0.45 -8.84 -5.33
CA MET A 12 -1.18 -7.89 -6.18
C MET A 12 -1.24 -8.39 -7.63
N THR A 13 -2.29 -7.99 -8.34
CA THR A 13 -2.35 -8.22 -9.79
C THR A 13 -1.23 -7.46 -10.50
N PRO A 14 -0.77 -7.93 -11.68
CA PRO A 14 0.24 -7.19 -12.44
C PRO A 14 -0.14 -5.73 -12.72
N ALA A 15 -1.40 -5.48 -13.06
CA ALA A 15 -1.88 -4.11 -13.30
C ALA A 15 -1.80 -3.25 -12.05
N ALA A 16 -2.22 -3.78 -10.89
CA ALA A 16 -2.15 -3.06 -9.62
C ALA A 16 -0.71 -2.79 -9.20
N ARG A 17 0.21 -3.76 -9.40
CA ARG A 17 1.63 -3.54 -9.12
C ARG A 17 2.24 -2.44 -9.99
N ILE A 18 1.87 -2.37 -11.27
CA ILE A 18 2.32 -1.29 -12.15
C ILE A 18 1.86 0.06 -11.62
N SER A 19 0.59 0.19 -11.27
CA SER A 19 0.04 1.43 -10.69
C SER A 19 0.74 1.80 -9.39
N ALA A 20 0.97 0.82 -8.52
CA ALA A 20 1.67 1.03 -7.24
C ALA A 20 3.14 1.43 -7.46
N ALA A 21 3.81 0.82 -8.43
CA ALA A 21 5.18 1.14 -8.78
C ALA A 21 5.32 2.56 -9.33
N GLU A 22 4.39 2.97 -10.19
CA GLU A 22 4.37 4.35 -10.70
C GLU A 22 4.11 5.36 -9.59
N ALA A 23 3.17 5.07 -8.69
CA ALA A 23 2.89 5.91 -7.53
C ALA A 23 4.11 6.02 -6.61
N PHE A 24 4.82 4.92 -6.39
CA PHE A 24 6.07 4.88 -5.62
C PHE A 24 7.12 5.83 -6.22
N TRP A 25 7.32 5.78 -7.54
CA TRP A 25 8.32 6.62 -8.19
C TRP A 25 7.94 8.11 -8.22
N ARG A 26 6.65 8.43 -8.23
CA ARG A 26 6.17 9.83 -8.20
C ARG A 26 6.21 10.43 -6.80
N ASP A 27 6.31 9.62 -5.76
CA ASP A 27 6.36 10.10 -4.37
C ASP A 27 7.81 10.43 -4.01
N GLU A 28 8.10 11.73 -3.83
CA GLU A 28 9.43 12.25 -3.56
C GLU A 28 9.48 13.14 -2.30
N GLU A 29 8.47 13.03 -1.43
CA GLU A 29 8.24 13.99 -0.36
C GLU A 29 9.20 13.95 0.83
N SER A 30 9.98 12.87 1.01
CA SER A 30 10.85 12.74 2.19
C SER A 30 12.19 12.08 1.88
N PRO A 31 13.22 12.32 2.71
CA PRO A 31 14.52 11.64 2.58
C PRO A 31 14.42 10.11 2.68
N GLU A 32 13.50 9.58 3.52
CA GLU A 32 13.29 8.14 3.64
C GLU A 32 12.76 7.54 2.34
N ILE A 33 11.83 8.23 1.68
CA ILE A 33 11.30 7.81 0.38
C ILE A 33 12.41 7.82 -0.67
N GLN A 34 13.22 8.87 -0.69
CA GLN A 34 14.34 8.97 -1.61
C GLN A 34 15.36 7.86 -1.39
N ALA A 35 15.64 7.49 -0.14
CA ALA A 35 16.53 6.37 0.18
C ALA A 35 15.98 5.05 -0.36
N GLN A 36 14.66 4.84 -0.30
CA GLN A 36 14.01 3.66 -0.87
C GLN A 36 14.06 3.66 -2.41
N HIS A 37 13.94 4.84 -3.04
CA HIS A 37 14.16 4.97 -4.48
C HIS A 37 15.57 4.54 -4.87
N VAL A 38 16.59 4.96 -4.12
CA VAL A 38 17.98 4.55 -4.35
C VAL A 38 18.15 3.03 -4.20
N GLU A 39 17.53 2.43 -3.18
CA GLU A 39 17.55 0.97 -2.99
C GLU A 39 17.04 0.25 -4.23
N VAL A 40 15.90 0.69 -4.76
CA VAL A 40 15.31 0.08 -5.97
C VAL A 40 16.17 0.34 -7.20
N ILE A 41 16.71 1.55 -7.36
CA ILE A 41 17.59 1.89 -8.48
C ILE A 41 18.80 0.98 -8.49
N VAL A 42 19.45 0.75 -7.35
CA VAL A 42 20.61 -0.14 -7.25
C VAL A 42 20.23 -1.58 -7.60
N SER A 43 19.10 -2.06 -7.08
CA SER A 43 18.60 -3.42 -7.37
C SER A 43 18.29 -3.61 -8.85
N LEU A 44 17.60 -2.65 -9.47
CA LEU A 44 17.30 -2.68 -10.90
C LEU A 44 18.56 -2.60 -11.76
N ALA A 45 19.50 -1.75 -11.39
CA ALA A 45 20.76 -1.61 -12.11
C ALA A 45 21.53 -2.93 -12.16
N ARG A 46 21.58 -3.66 -11.05
CA ARG A 46 22.19 -4.99 -10.97
C ARG A 46 21.46 -6.00 -11.83
N ARG A 47 20.13 -6.04 -11.71
CA ARG A 47 19.28 -7.01 -12.42
C ARG A 47 19.30 -6.82 -13.92
N LEU A 48 19.24 -5.57 -14.38
CA LEU A 48 19.19 -5.22 -15.81
C LEU A 48 20.58 -4.99 -16.41
N LYS A 49 21.62 -5.00 -15.58
CA LYS A 49 23.00 -4.67 -15.99
C LYS A 49 23.10 -3.25 -16.56
N PHE A 50 22.34 -2.33 -15.98
CA PHE A 50 22.38 -0.91 -16.31
C PHE A 50 23.19 -0.15 -15.27
N ARG A 51 23.63 1.05 -15.61
CA ARG A 51 24.17 2.00 -14.64
C ARG A 51 23.02 2.63 -13.85
N PRO A 52 23.20 2.96 -12.55
CA PRO A 52 22.15 3.63 -11.77
C PRO A 52 21.60 4.89 -12.44
N LYS A 53 22.45 5.72 -13.05
CA LYS A 53 22.01 6.92 -13.79
C LYS A 53 21.06 6.59 -14.94
N SER A 54 21.26 5.47 -15.61
CA SER A 54 20.40 5.04 -16.70
C SER A 54 18.98 4.73 -16.18
N ILE A 55 18.88 4.12 -15.00
CA ILE A 55 17.59 3.86 -14.36
C ILE A 55 16.90 5.18 -13.97
N GLN A 56 17.64 6.10 -13.35
CA GLN A 56 17.09 7.41 -12.95
C GLN A 56 16.57 8.22 -14.14
N SER A 57 17.17 8.07 -15.30
CA SER A 57 16.81 8.81 -16.52
C SER A 57 15.61 8.22 -17.25
N LEU A 58 15.15 7.04 -16.87
CA LEU A 58 13.98 6.42 -17.50
C LEU A 58 12.69 7.16 -17.14
N PRO A 59 11.71 7.20 -18.07
CA PRO A 59 10.38 7.68 -17.74
C PRO A 59 9.75 6.88 -16.60
N VAL A 60 8.88 7.52 -15.81
CA VAL A 60 8.20 6.88 -14.68
C VAL A 60 7.47 5.61 -15.11
N GLU A 61 6.84 5.60 -16.27
CA GLU A 61 6.11 4.44 -16.80
C GLU A 61 7.06 3.24 -17.00
N LYS A 62 8.26 3.45 -17.50
CA LYS A 62 9.27 2.39 -17.66
C LYS A 62 9.81 1.92 -16.32
N ARG A 63 10.20 2.86 -15.44
CA ARG A 63 10.65 2.51 -14.08
C ARG A 63 9.56 1.75 -13.32
N GLY A 64 8.31 2.15 -13.48
CA GLY A 64 7.17 1.48 -12.88
C GLY A 64 7.03 0.03 -13.36
N ARG A 65 7.17 -0.21 -14.65
CA ARG A 65 7.10 -1.58 -15.20
C ARG A 65 8.25 -2.45 -14.70
N TYR A 66 9.46 -1.92 -14.63
CA TYR A 66 10.60 -2.68 -14.11
C TYR A 66 10.43 -3.03 -12.64
N LEU A 67 9.99 -2.07 -11.81
CA LEU A 67 9.75 -2.35 -10.40
C LEU A 67 8.61 -3.36 -10.23
N ALA A 68 7.53 -3.23 -10.99
CA ALA A 68 6.39 -4.16 -10.92
C ALA A 68 6.76 -5.61 -11.25
N GLN A 69 7.79 -5.82 -12.06
CA GLN A 69 8.30 -7.15 -12.39
C GLN A 69 9.15 -7.75 -11.27
N MET A 70 9.62 -6.94 -10.32
CA MET A 70 10.36 -7.41 -9.15
C MET A 70 9.35 -7.91 -8.11
N LEU A 71 9.21 -9.22 -7.98
CA LEU A 71 8.30 -9.82 -7.00
C LEU A 71 8.90 -9.80 -5.59
N ASP A 72 10.22 -9.87 -5.47
CA ASP A 72 10.92 -9.88 -4.19
C ASP A 72 11.49 -8.48 -3.91
N VAL A 73 10.70 -7.65 -3.25
CA VAL A 73 11.11 -6.34 -2.77
C VAL A 73 11.19 -6.36 -1.24
N SER A 74 11.94 -5.43 -0.66
CA SER A 74 11.99 -5.29 0.80
C SER A 74 10.63 -4.85 1.36
N ASP A 75 10.39 -5.14 2.64
CA ASP A 75 9.18 -4.66 3.32
C ASP A 75 9.09 -3.12 3.30
N ALA A 76 10.21 -2.43 3.41
CA ALA A 76 10.25 -0.96 3.36
C ALA A 76 9.77 -0.42 2.01
N VAL A 77 10.26 -0.98 0.92
CA VAL A 77 9.83 -0.62 -0.45
C VAL A 77 8.36 -0.96 -0.66
N ALA A 78 7.95 -2.17 -0.28
CA ALA A 78 6.56 -2.61 -0.42
C ALA A 78 5.60 -1.71 0.36
N THR A 79 5.94 -1.39 1.61
CA THR A 79 5.14 -0.48 2.45
C THR A 79 4.95 0.86 1.78
N ARG A 80 6.03 1.45 1.27
CA ARG A 80 5.97 2.77 0.64
C ARG A 80 5.16 2.73 -0.65
N ALA A 81 5.32 1.68 -1.45
CA ALA A 81 4.56 1.50 -2.68
C ALA A 81 3.06 1.32 -2.40
N LEU A 82 2.69 0.56 -1.36
CA LEU A 82 1.30 0.37 -0.95
C LEU A 82 0.67 1.69 -0.46
N ILE A 83 1.38 2.45 0.35
CA ILE A 83 0.92 3.77 0.81
C ILE A 83 0.70 4.70 -0.39
N ALA A 84 1.69 4.82 -1.25
CA ALA A 84 1.61 5.69 -2.42
C ALA A 84 0.46 5.29 -3.35
N TYR A 85 0.26 3.98 -3.56
CA TYR A 85 -0.81 3.44 -4.38
C TYR A 85 -2.19 3.83 -3.85
N HIS A 86 -2.43 3.62 -2.56
CA HIS A 86 -3.73 3.92 -1.97
C HIS A 86 -4.04 5.42 -2.01
N PHE A 87 -3.07 6.28 -1.72
CA PHE A 87 -3.26 7.73 -1.80
C PHE A 87 -3.38 8.24 -3.23
N ALA A 88 -2.78 7.58 -4.20
CA ALA A 88 -2.91 7.97 -5.61
C ALA A 88 -4.25 7.55 -6.23
N GLU A 89 -4.75 6.35 -5.90
CA GLU A 89 -5.84 5.74 -6.66
C GLU A 89 -7.02 5.24 -5.83
N LYS A 90 -6.90 5.13 -4.51
CA LYS A 90 -7.90 4.50 -3.64
C LYS A 90 -8.41 5.40 -2.51
N ARG A 91 -8.34 6.70 -2.67
CA ARG A 91 -8.79 7.65 -1.63
C ARG A 91 -10.28 7.51 -1.30
N ASP A 92 -11.12 7.23 -2.29
CA ASP A 92 -12.56 7.03 -2.07
C ASP A 92 -12.81 5.81 -1.19
N LEU A 93 -12.11 4.72 -1.45
CA LEU A 93 -12.19 3.49 -0.67
C LEU A 93 -11.72 3.73 0.77
N MET A 94 -10.57 4.38 0.93
CA MET A 94 -10.00 4.71 2.24
C MET A 94 -10.95 5.59 3.04
N GLY A 95 -11.49 6.65 2.41
CA GLY A 95 -12.42 7.58 3.03
C GLY A 95 -13.72 6.90 3.46
N ALA A 96 -14.27 6.04 2.61
CA ALA A 96 -15.50 5.30 2.91
C ALA A 96 -15.34 4.40 4.14
N PHE A 97 -14.20 3.71 4.26
CA PHE A 97 -13.91 2.87 5.42
C PHE A 97 -13.78 3.70 6.71
N LEU A 98 -13.02 4.78 6.66
CA LEU A 98 -12.82 5.65 7.82
C LEU A 98 -14.12 6.35 8.23
N ASP A 99 -14.95 6.78 7.28
CA ASP A 99 -16.27 7.36 7.55
C ASP A 99 -17.18 6.34 8.25
N ALA A 100 -17.17 5.08 7.81
CA ALA A 100 -17.95 4.02 8.42
C ALA A 100 -17.58 3.78 9.88
N LEU A 101 -16.32 4.04 10.25
CA LEU A 101 -15.83 3.93 11.63
C LEU A 101 -15.95 5.22 12.43
N GLY A 102 -16.38 6.33 11.79
CA GLY A 102 -16.45 7.63 12.47
C GLY A 102 -15.08 8.26 12.74
N ILE A 103 -14.06 7.86 12.00
CA ILE A 103 -12.70 8.39 12.15
C ILE A 103 -12.55 9.62 11.26
N THR A 104 -12.12 10.74 11.84
CA THR A 104 -11.88 11.98 11.10
C THR A 104 -10.67 11.81 10.18
N HIS A 105 -10.85 12.14 8.90
CA HIS A 105 -9.79 12.04 7.91
C HIS A 105 -9.90 13.17 6.88
N GLU A 106 -8.83 13.38 6.14
CA GLU A 106 -8.79 14.28 5.00
C GLU A 106 -8.41 13.46 3.76
N ASN A 107 -9.40 13.16 2.92
CA ASN A 107 -9.22 12.34 1.72
C ASN A 107 -8.48 11.01 1.97
N GLY A 108 -8.88 10.31 3.04
CA GLY A 108 -8.27 9.02 3.41
C GLY A 108 -7.06 9.12 4.34
N LEU A 109 -6.55 10.32 4.57
CA LEU A 109 -5.47 10.54 5.55
C LEU A 109 -6.08 10.80 6.92
N ILE A 110 -5.76 9.93 7.88
CA ILE A 110 -6.27 10.06 9.25
C ILE A 110 -5.73 11.36 9.86
N ALA A 111 -6.65 12.20 10.36
CA ALA A 111 -6.30 13.51 10.89
C ALA A 111 -5.69 13.45 12.29
N ASP A 112 -6.11 12.49 13.12
CA ASP A 112 -5.65 12.36 14.50
C ASP A 112 -4.36 11.55 14.56
N GLU A 113 -3.38 12.03 15.31
CA GLU A 113 -2.12 11.32 15.52
C GLU A 113 -2.29 10.01 16.31
N GLN A 114 -3.34 9.95 17.13
CA GLN A 114 -3.65 8.76 17.93
C GLN A 114 -5.08 8.32 17.68
N VAL A 115 -5.23 7.19 17.01
CA VAL A 115 -6.53 6.55 16.80
C VAL A 115 -6.59 5.32 17.71
N SER A 116 -7.66 5.25 18.51
CA SER A 116 -7.93 4.07 19.34
C SER A 116 -8.38 2.91 18.47
N ALA A 117 -8.03 1.68 18.85
CA ALA A 117 -8.49 0.49 18.17
C ALA A 117 -10.03 0.46 18.13
N PRO A 118 -10.64 0.37 16.94
CA PRO A 118 -12.11 0.32 16.84
C PRO A 118 -12.68 -0.95 17.45
N GLU A 119 -13.93 -0.89 17.90
CA GLU A 119 -14.64 -2.05 18.41
C GLU A 119 -14.86 -3.11 17.33
N ALA A 120 -14.80 -4.38 17.72
CA ALA A 120 -14.92 -5.51 16.80
C ALA A 120 -16.21 -5.48 15.98
N ALA A 121 -17.34 -5.11 16.59
CA ALA A 121 -18.62 -5.03 15.90
C ALA A 121 -18.63 -3.93 14.83
N LYS A 122 -18.03 -2.78 15.13
CA LYS A 122 -17.91 -1.67 14.17
C LYS A 122 -16.99 -2.03 13.01
N LEU A 123 -15.87 -2.70 13.30
CA LEU A 123 -14.95 -3.18 12.27
C LEU A 123 -15.65 -4.17 11.33
N ALA A 124 -16.36 -5.15 11.87
CA ALA A 124 -17.07 -6.13 11.06
C ALA A 124 -18.09 -5.47 10.12
N GLN A 125 -18.85 -4.52 10.63
CA GLN A 125 -19.84 -3.78 9.83
C GLN A 125 -19.17 -2.93 8.76
N ALA A 126 -18.12 -2.20 9.11
CA ALA A 126 -17.38 -1.36 8.16
C ALA A 126 -16.75 -2.18 7.04
N VAL A 127 -16.17 -3.34 7.36
CA VAL A 127 -15.60 -4.26 6.38
C VAL A 127 -16.68 -4.79 5.43
N ALA A 128 -17.82 -5.22 5.97
CA ALA A 128 -18.94 -5.72 5.15
C ALA A 128 -19.44 -4.64 4.18
N THR A 129 -19.62 -3.41 4.68
CA THR A 129 -20.05 -2.27 3.86
C THR A 129 -19.03 -1.96 2.77
N LEU A 130 -17.74 -1.97 3.11
CA LEU A 130 -16.67 -1.69 2.16
C LEU A 130 -16.63 -2.72 1.02
N ARG A 131 -16.77 -4.00 1.36
CA ARG A 131 -16.78 -5.09 0.36
C ARG A 131 -18.00 -5.06 -0.55
N GLN A 132 -19.11 -4.47 -0.09
CA GLN A 132 -20.30 -4.29 -0.92
C GLN A 132 -20.18 -3.11 -1.87
N SER A 133 -19.47 -2.06 -1.47
CA SER A 133 -19.38 -0.80 -2.21
C SER A 133 -18.19 -0.76 -3.18
N PHE A 134 -17.18 -1.57 -2.95
CA PHE A 134 -15.94 -1.60 -3.73
C PHE A 134 -15.58 -3.03 -4.11
N ASP A 135 -14.64 -3.19 -5.03
CA ASP A 135 -14.10 -4.51 -5.36
C ASP A 135 -13.52 -5.16 -4.10
N PRO A 136 -13.94 -6.40 -3.75
CA PRO A 136 -13.46 -7.05 -2.53
C PRO A 136 -11.94 -7.22 -2.47
N SER A 137 -11.28 -7.46 -3.60
CA SER A 137 -9.82 -7.59 -3.63
C SER A 137 -9.13 -6.28 -3.28
N ASP A 138 -9.64 -5.16 -3.79
CA ASP A 138 -9.13 -3.82 -3.46
C ASP A 138 -9.38 -3.48 -1.99
N ALA A 139 -10.57 -3.78 -1.49
CA ALA A 139 -10.91 -3.58 -0.09
C ALA A 139 -9.97 -4.39 0.83
N ASP A 140 -9.78 -5.66 0.54
CA ASP A 140 -8.93 -6.55 1.35
C ASP A 140 -7.46 -6.10 1.32
N LEU A 141 -6.97 -5.68 0.17
CA LEU A 141 -5.59 -5.15 0.07
C LEU A 141 -5.39 -3.94 0.97
N TYR A 142 -6.34 -3.00 0.97
CA TYR A 142 -6.27 -1.83 1.85
C TYR A 142 -6.30 -2.24 3.32
N LEU A 143 -7.21 -3.13 3.70
CA LEU A 143 -7.35 -3.58 5.09
C LEU A 143 -6.09 -4.33 5.57
N HIS A 144 -5.51 -5.21 4.75
CA HIS A 144 -4.23 -5.85 5.05
C HIS A 144 -3.10 -4.83 5.20
N THR A 145 -3.11 -3.79 4.37
CA THR A 145 -2.11 -2.71 4.46
C THR A 145 -2.21 -1.98 5.80
N LEU A 146 -3.42 -1.68 6.27
CA LEU A 146 -3.61 -1.07 7.59
C LEU A 146 -3.04 -1.92 8.71
N VAL A 147 -3.33 -3.22 8.70
CA VAL A 147 -2.81 -4.14 9.73
C VAL A 147 -1.29 -4.21 9.69
N ALA A 148 -0.71 -4.25 8.49
CA ALA A 148 0.74 -4.31 8.33
C ALA A 148 1.45 -3.04 8.82
N LEU A 149 0.82 -1.88 8.65
CA LEU A 149 1.37 -0.59 9.07
C LEU A 149 1.24 -0.34 10.57
N ASP A 150 0.11 -0.71 11.15
CA ASP A 150 -0.18 -0.47 12.56
C ASP A 150 -1.03 -1.62 13.13
N PRO A 151 -0.38 -2.74 13.48
CA PRO A 151 -1.09 -3.90 14.01
C PRO A 151 -1.74 -3.64 15.38
N GLU A 152 -1.27 -2.68 16.15
CA GLU A 152 -1.88 -2.34 17.45
C GLU A 152 -3.28 -1.75 17.25
N THR A 153 -3.41 -0.80 16.34
CA THR A 153 -4.71 -0.17 16.05
C THR A 153 -5.62 -1.08 15.23
N TRP A 154 -5.09 -1.78 14.23
CA TRP A 154 -5.89 -2.46 13.23
C TRP A 154 -5.89 -3.99 13.35
N GLY A 155 -5.27 -4.55 14.39
CA GLY A 155 -5.20 -6.00 14.60
C GLY A 155 -6.56 -6.70 14.68
N GLY A 156 -7.62 -5.98 15.06
CA GLY A 156 -8.98 -6.50 15.05
C GLY A 156 -9.52 -6.87 13.67
N LEU A 157 -8.85 -6.43 12.60
CA LEU A 157 -9.20 -6.80 11.22
C LEU A 157 -8.73 -8.22 10.86
N ASP A 158 -7.70 -8.75 11.51
CA ASP A 158 -7.13 -10.06 11.18
C ASP A 158 -8.18 -11.18 11.06
N PRO A 159 -9.08 -11.38 12.05
CA PRO A 159 -10.09 -12.43 11.94
C PRO A 159 -11.07 -12.22 10.77
N LEU A 160 -11.26 -10.98 10.35
CA LEU A 160 -12.18 -10.64 9.26
C LEU A 160 -11.54 -10.83 7.88
N LEU A 161 -10.22 -10.90 7.83
CA LEU A 161 -9.44 -11.01 6.59
C LEU A 161 -8.97 -12.45 6.33
N GLU A 162 -9.08 -13.34 7.30
CA GLU A 162 -8.73 -14.74 7.11
C GLU A 162 -9.70 -15.41 6.13
N PRO A 163 -9.20 -16.22 5.19
CA PRO A 163 -10.09 -16.97 4.31
C PRO A 163 -10.93 -17.98 5.12
N LYS A 164 -12.22 -18.04 4.82
CA LYS A 164 -13.14 -18.98 5.46
C LYS A 164 -12.96 -20.38 4.86
#